data_aa8e9a7000a42fb949ba4d81e8689aa4
#
_entry.id   aa8e9a7000a42fb949ba4d81e8689aa4
#
_cell.length_a   1.000
_cell.length_b   1.000
_cell.length_c   1.000
_cell.angle_alpha   90.00
_cell.angle_beta   90.00
_cell.angle_gamma   90.00
#
_symmetry.space_group_name_H-M   'P 1'
#
loop_
_entity.id
_entity.type
_entity.pdbx_description
1 polymer ?
#
loop_
_entity_poly.entity_id
_entity_poly.type
_entity_poly.pdbx_seq_one_letter_code
_entity_poly.pdbx_strand_id
1 'polypeptide(L)'
;MQLQTADRLWRALATYLVVAWRLLYINLVARSHPDAPCTTFLTQDEWQALWSHRHQTVIPPNEPPPDARTAIRWIAQLGDFLGRKGDGEPGVKTLWRGFRRLQDLVEMWRITHPRE
;
A
#
# COMPACT_ATOMS: atom_id res chain seq x y z
N MET A 1 11.87 25.90 -22.24
CA MET A 1 10.48 25.62 -21.85
C MET A 1 10.05 24.23 -22.23
N GLN A 2 10.30 23.78 -23.42
CA GLN A 2 10.00 22.39 -23.79
C GLN A 2 10.79 21.40 -22.95
N LEU A 3 12.00 21.74 -22.54
CA LEU A 3 12.83 20.88 -21.68
C LEU A 3 12.21 20.68 -20.30
N GLN A 4 11.60 21.74 -19.73
CA GLN A 4 10.93 21.62 -18.45
C GLN A 4 9.70 20.74 -18.53
N THR A 5 8.93 20.84 -19.60
CA THR A 5 7.75 20.00 -19.81
C THR A 5 8.15 18.54 -19.98
N ALA A 6 9.19 18.28 -20.78
CA ALA A 6 9.71 16.92 -20.97
C ALA A 6 10.21 16.34 -19.65
N ASP A 7 10.92 17.14 -18.85
CA ASP A 7 11.45 16.70 -17.56
C ASP A 7 10.30 16.33 -16.61
N ARG A 8 9.24 17.14 -16.57
CA ARG A 8 8.06 16.82 -15.75
C ARG A 8 7.39 15.54 -16.20
N LEU A 9 7.27 15.33 -17.50
CA LEU A 9 6.69 14.11 -18.05
C LEU A 9 7.53 12.89 -17.67
N TRP A 10 8.84 12.98 -17.76
CA TRP A 10 9.73 11.90 -17.40
C TRP A 10 9.61 11.56 -15.90
N ARG A 11 9.53 12.58 -15.04
CA ARG A 11 9.38 12.37 -13.60
C ARG A 11 8.04 11.73 -13.28
N ALA A 12 6.96 12.20 -13.91
CA ALA A 12 5.63 11.62 -13.70
C ALA A 12 5.59 10.18 -14.18
N LEU A 13 6.17 9.90 -15.35
CA LEU A 13 6.21 8.57 -15.91
C LEU A 13 7.05 7.63 -15.03
N ALA A 14 8.21 8.10 -14.56
CA ALA A 14 9.07 7.32 -13.68
C ALA A 14 8.36 6.97 -12.38
N THR A 15 7.66 7.95 -11.77
CA THR A 15 6.88 7.71 -10.56
C THR A 15 5.79 6.68 -10.82
N TYR A 16 5.08 6.83 -11.93
CA TYR A 16 4.03 5.88 -12.31
C TYR A 16 4.58 4.47 -12.46
N LEU A 17 5.71 4.32 -13.13
CA LEU A 17 6.33 3.01 -13.35
C LEU A 17 6.78 2.36 -12.04
N VAL A 18 7.33 3.14 -11.10
CA VAL A 18 7.73 2.63 -9.80
C VAL A 18 6.53 2.11 -9.03
N VAL A 19 5.43 2.87 -9.00
CA VAL A 19 4.21 2.47 -8.30
C VAL A 19 3.61 1.24 -8.98
N ALA A 20 3.54 1.23 -10.30
CA ALA A 20 3.01 0.09 -11.05
C ALA A 20 3.82 -1.18 -10.78
N TRP A 21 5.14 -1.06 -10.76
CA TRP A 21 6.04 -2.18 -10.47
C TRP A 21 5.81 -2.72 -9.05
N ARG A 22 5.69 -1.81 -8.08
CA ARG A 22 5.40 -2.21 -6.69
C ARG A 22 4.09 -2.97 -6.59
N LEU A 23 3.04 -2.50 -7.27
CA LEU A 23 1.74 -3.17 -7.24
C LEU A 23 1.80 -4.56 -7.86
N LEU A 24 2.52 -4.72 -8.95
CA LEU A 24 2.73 -6.04 -9.55
C LEU A 24 3.49 -6.96 -8.60
N TYR A 25 4.51 -6.44 -7.95
CA TYR A 25 5.29 -7.21 -6.98
C TYR A 25 4.44 -7.64 -5.79
N ILE A 26 3.66 -6.70 -5.23
CA ILE A 26 2.75 -6.97 -4.12
C ILE A 26 1.75 -8.06 -4.50
N ASN A 27 1.15 -7.94 -5.68
CA ASN A 27 0.17 -8.90 -6.15
C ASN A 27 0.79 -10.29 -6.33
N LEU A 28 1.99 -10.35 -6.88
CA LEU A 28 2.73 -11.60 -7.07
C LEU A 28 3.05 -12.27 -5.72
N VAL A 29 3.57 -11.49 -4.77
CA VAL A 29 3.91 -12.02 -3.44
C VAL A 29 2.66 -12.55 -2.73
N ALA A 30 1.56 -11.80 -2.80
CA ALA A 30 0.32 -12.22 -2.13
C ALA A 30 -0.26 -13.51 -2.72
N ARG A 31 -0.08 -13.72 -4.01
CA ARG A 31 -0.56 -14.95 -4.67
C ARG A 31 0.37 -16.14 -4.45
N SER A 32 1.69 -15.88 -4.50
CA SER A 32 2.68 -16.94 -4.41
C SER A 32 3.00 -17.32 -2.96
N HIS A 33 3.02 -16.34 -2.07
CA HIS A 33 3.39 -16.53 -0.68
C HIS A 33 2.41 -15.74 0.22
N PRO A 34 1.14 -16.17 0.30
CA PRO A 34 0.13 -15.42 1.07
C PRO A 34 0.44 -15.36 2.56
N ASP A 35 1.21 -16.31 3.08
CA ASP A 35 1.58 -16.36 4.49
C ASP A 35 2.85 -15.58 4.82
N ALA A 36 3.54 -15.03 3.81
CA ALA A 36 4.73 -14.21 4.04
C ALA A 36 4.34 -12.94 4.79
N PRO A 37 5.21 -12.41 5.68
CA PRO A 37 4.92 -11.17 6.35
C PRO A 37 4.86 -10.02 5.35
N CYS A 38 4.00 -9.06 5.60
CA CYS A 38 3.84 -7.92 4.69
C CYS A 38 5.09 -7.03 4.61
N THR A 39 6.02 -7.19 5.55
CA THR A 39 7.30 -6.47 5.52
C THR A 39 8.13 -6.82 4.30
N THR A 40 7.78 -7.89 3.59
CA THR A 40 8.42 -8.24 2.32
C THR A 40 8.24 -7.13 1.28
N PHE A 41 7.11 -6.41 1.31
CA PHE A 41 6.82 -5.38 0.32
C PHE A 41 6.36 -4.05 0.91
N LEU A 42 6.12 -3.97 2.22
CA LEU A 42 5.72 -2.72 2.89
C LEU A 42 6.79 -2.31 3.89
N THR A 43 7.03 -1.00 3.98
CA THR A 43 7.88 -0.46 5.04
C THR A 43 7.14 -0.48 6.37
N GLN A 44 7.89 -0.27 7.46
CA GLN A 44 7.29 -0.22 8.78
C GLN A 44 6.21 0.85 8.89
N ASP A 45 6.48 2.04 8.37
CA ASP A 45 5.50 3.13 8.40
C ASP A 45 4.24 2.76 7.63
N GLU A 46 4.41 2.09 6.48
CA GLU A 46 3.29 1.71 5.63
C GLU A 46 2.36 0.73 6.33
N TRP A 47 2.88 -0.36 6.86
CA TRP A 47 2.00 -1.36 7.47
C TRP A 47 1.43 -0.89 8.81
N GLN A 48 2.18 -0.08 9.57
CA GLN A 48 1.67 0.44 10.83
C GLN A 48 0.56 1.46 10.62
N ALA A 49 0.70 2.35 9.63
CA ALA A 49 -0.36 3.29 9.28
C ALA A 49 -1.60 2.55 8.79
N LEU A 50 -1.42 1.53 7.99
CA LEU A 50 -2.51 0.68 7.48
C LEU A 50 -3.23 -0.02 8.63
N TRP A 51 -2.48 -0.60 9.56
CA TRP A 51 -3.04 -1.28 10.73
C TRP A 51 -3.88 -0.32 11.57
N SER A 52 -3.34 0.84 11.88
CA SER A 52 -4.03 1.85 12.69
C SER A 52 -5.30 2.34 12.02
N HIS A 53 -5.27 2.56 10.73
CA HIS A 53 -6.45 2.98 9.98
C HIS A 53 -7.50 1.86 9.97
N ARG A 54 -7.09 0.62 9.74
CA ARG A 54 -8.01 -0.51 9.66
C ARG A 54 -8.73 -0.76 10.97
N HIS A 55 -8.02 -0.61 12.09
CA HIS A 55 -8.57 -0.87 13.43
C HIS A 55 -9.06 0.40 14.12
N GLN A 56 -8.84 1.57 13.52
CA GLN A 56 -9.27 2.87 14.05
C GLN A 56 -8.77 3.10 15.49
N THR A 57 -7.54 2.68 15.76
CA THR A 57 -6.91 2.83 17.07
C THR A 57 -5.40 2.89 16.92
N VAL A 58 -4.74 3.31 17.99
CA VAL A 58 -3.28 3.35 18.03
C VAL A 58 -2.72 1.93 18.01
N ILE A 59 -1.71 1.69 17.18
CA ILE A 59 -1.10 0.37 17.11
C ILE A 59 -0.39 0.04 18.43
N PRO A 60 -0.63 -1.16 19.00
CA PRO A 60 0.06 -1.56 20.22
C PRO A 60 1.57 -1.73 19.99
N PRO A 61 2.40 -1.49 21.02
CA PRO A 61 3.82 -1.81 20.92
C PRO A 61 3.99 -3.31 20.71
N ASN A 62 4.96 -3.68 19.89
CA ASN A 62 5.28 -5.08 19.57
C ASN A 62 4.18 -5.82 18.82
N GLU A 63 3.28 -5.09 18.16
CA GLU A 63 2.29 -5.72 17.30
C GLU A 63 2.99 -6.38 16.10
N PRO A 64 2.76 -7.65 15.84
CA PRO A 64 3.37 -8.30 14.69
C PRO A 64 2.76 -7.80 13.37
N PRO A 65 3.54 -7.71 12.30
CA PRO A 65 2.98 -7.32 11.01
C PRO A 65 2.00 -8.38 10.49
N PRO A 66 0.94 -7.96 9.77
CA PRO A 66 0.04 -8.92 9.13
C PRO A 66 0.74 -9.67 8.01
N ASP A 67 0.15 -10.78 7.59
CA ASP A 67 0.68 -11.49 6.43
C ASP A 67 0.35 -10.74 5.12
N ALA A 68 0.96 -11.19 4.02
CA ALA A 68 0.82 -10.53 2.73
C ALA A 68 -0.65 -10.49 2.27
N ARG A 69 -1.36 -11.59 2.44
CA ARG A 69 -2.76 -11.68 2.02
C ARG A 69 -3.63 -10.71 2.80
N THR A 70 -3.45 -10.64 4.11
CA THR A 70 -4.22 -9.74 4.97
C THR A 70 -3.92 -8.28 4.62
N ALA A 71 -2.63 -7.95 4.46
CA ALA A 71 -2.22 -6.59 4.12
C ALA A 71 -2.80 -6.14 2.78
N ILE A 72 -2.77 -7.01 1.77
CA ILE A 72 -3.28 -6.65 0.46
C ILE A 72 -4.80 -6.44 0.48
N ARG A 73 -5.51 -7.20 1.30
CA ARG A 73 -6.94 -7.00 1.47
C ARG A 73 -7.25 -5.67 2.16
N TRP A 74 -6.46 -5.29 3.14
CA TRP A 74 -6.63 -3.98 3.80
C TRP A 74 -6.34 -2.84 2.84
N ILE A 75 -5.30 -2.96 2.01
CA ILE A 75 -5.02 -1.96 0.98
C ILE A 75 -6.19 -1.85 0.00
N ALA A 76 -6.72 -2.99 -0.42
CA ALA A 76 -7.85 -3.01 -1.34
C ALA A 76 -9.09 -2.37 -0.73
N GLN A 77 -9.31 -2.54 0.58
CA GLN A 77 -10.43 -1.91 1.29
C GLN A 77 -10.31 -0.38 1.28
N LEU A 78 -9.09 0.16 1.33
CA LEU A 78 -8.88 1.58 1.12
C LEU A 78 -9.33 2.01 -0.28
N GLY A 79 -9.25 1.10 -1.25
CA GLY A 79 -9.69 1.32 -2.63
C GLY A 79 -11.14 0.94 -2.88
N ASP A 80 -11.94 0.87 -1.82
CA ASP A 80 -13.37 0.57 -1.85
C ASP A 80 -13.71 -0.89 -2.19
N PHE A 81 -12.75 -1.81 -2.00
CA PHE A 81 -13.01 -3.23 -2.15
C PHE A 81 -13.86 -3.72 -0.98
N LEU A 82 -14.99 -4.34 -1.30
CA LEU A 82 -15.94 -4.78 -0.28
C LEU A 82 -15.61 -6.18 0.27
N GLY A 83 -14.92 -6.99 -0.49
CA GLY A 83 -14.53 -8.34 -0.07
C GLY A 83 -15.70 -9.27 0.15
N ARG A 84 -16.79 -9.09 -0.62
CA ARG A 84 -17.96 -9.95 -0.51
C ARG A 84 -17.66 -11.35 -1.03
N LYS A 85 -18.43 -12.30 -0.53
CA LYS A 85 -18.38 -13.65 -1.05
C LYS A 85 -18.71 -13.63 -2.55
N GLY A 86 -17.80 -14.12 -3.37
CA GLY A 86 -17.94 -14.10 -4.82
C GLY A 86 -17.18 -12.98 -5.52
N ASP A 87 -16.68 -11.97 -4.77
CA ASP A 87 -15.86 -10.92 -5.36
C ASP A 87 -14.44 -11.39 -5.73
N GLY A 88 -14.01 -12.51 -5.18
CA GLY A 88 -12.67 -13.03 -5.42
C GLY A 88 -11.57 -12.17 -4.82
N GLU A 89 -10.40 -12.21 -5.43
CA GLU A 89 -9.27 -11.39 -5.00
C GLU A 89 -9.37 -10.00 -5.63
N PRO A 90 -8.85 -8.96 -4.95
CA PRO A 90 -8.91 -7.59 -5.47
C PRO A 90 -8.18 -7.46 -6.80
N GLY A 91 -8.76 -6.70 -7.71
CA GLY A 91 -8.12 -6.39 -8.97
C GLY A 91 -7.07 -5.31 -8.84
N VAL A 92 -6.24 -5.18 -9.88
CA VAL A 92 -5.12 -4.22 -9.89
C VAL A 92 -5.61 -2.77 -9.75
N LYS A 93 -6.73 -2.43 -10.38
CA LYS A 93 -7.29 -1.07 -10.31
C LYS A 93 -7.68 -0.69 -8.88
N THR A 94 -8.32 -1.61 -8.17
CA THR A 94 -8.71 -1.41 -6.78
C THR A 94 -7.48 -1.28 -5.89
N LEU A 95 -6.48 -2.12 -6.11
CA LEU A 95 -5.22 -2.04 -5.37
C LEU A 95 -4.48 -0.73 -5.64
N TRP A 96 -4.50 -0.26 -6.88
CA TRP A 96 -3.89 1.02 -7.23
C TRP A 96 -4.50 2.16 -6.42
N ARG A 97 -5.84 2.20 -6.38
CA ARG A 97 -6.57 3.23 -5.63
C ARG A 97 -6.25 3.15 -4.14
N GLY A 98 -6.28 1.94 -3.60
CA GLY A 98 -5.99 1.72 -2.19
C GLY A 98 -4.56 2.07 -1.83
N PHE A 99 -3.61 1.72 -2.68
CA PHE A 99 -2.20 2.01 -2.47
C PHE A 99 -1.93 3.52 -2.47
N ARG A 100 -2.59 4.25 -3.37
CA ARG A 100 -2.47 5.72 -3.39
C ARG A 100 -3.01 6.34 -2.10
N ARG A 101 -4.14 5.86 -1.61
CA ARG A 101 -4.70 6.31 -0.33
C ARG A 101 -3.78 5.96 0.83
N LEU A 102 -3.15 4.80 0.77
CA LEU A 102 -2.18 4.40 1.79
C LEU A 102 -1.00 5.38 1.85
N GLN A 103 -0.52 5.84 0.70
CA GLN A 103 0.58 6.80 0.68
C GLN A 103 0.20 8.10 1.37
N ASP A 104 -1.04 8.56 1.21
CA ASP A 104 -1.54 9.73 1.93
C ASP A 104 -1.59 9.49 3.44
N LEU A 105 -2.03 8.32 3.86
CA LEU A 105 -2.03 7.93 5.27
C LEU A 105 -0.62 7.89 5.84
N VAL A 106 0.32 7.40 5.08
CA VAL A 106 1.72 7.30 5.50
C VAL A 106 2.32 8.69 5.71
N GLU A 107 2.00 9.65 4.86
CA GLU A 107 2.46 11.03 5.04
C GLU A 107 2.00 11.59 6.38
N MET A 108 0.73 11.41 6.71
CA MET A 108 0.19 11.84 8.01
C MET A 108 0.82 11.07 9.16
N TRP A 109 1.02 9.77 8.98
CA TRP A 109 1.65 8.92 9.98
C TRP A 109 3.06 9.41 10.35
N ARG A 110 3.84 9.77 9.33
CA ARG A 110 5.20 10.26 9.54
C ARG A 110 5.24 11.57 10.31
N ILE A 111 4.24 12.43 10.11
CA ILE A 111 4.13 13.69 10.85
C ILE A 111 3.83 13.43 12.32
N THR A 112 2.93 12.49 12.61
CA THR A 112 2.52 12.18 13.98
C THR A 112 3.43 11.17 14.68
N HIS A 113 4.26 10.44 13.92
CA HIS A 113 5.19 9.44 14.45
C HIS A 113 6.58 9.66 13.88
N PRO A 114 7.22 10.80 14.18
CA PRO A 114 8.54 11.07 13.61
C PRO A 114 9.56 10.07 14.12
N ARG A 115 10.45 9.65 13.25
CA ARG A 115 11.58 8.81 13.63
C ARG A 115 12.70 9.69 14.18
N GLU A 116 13.26 9.26 15.28
CA GLU A 116 14.42 9.93 15.83
C GLU A 116 15.70 9.51 15.17
#